data_bbd55986ea7430cc961041f6ec77d36f
#
_entry.id   bbd55986ea7430cc961041f6ec77d36f
#
_cell.length_a   1.000
_cell.length_b   1.000
_cell.length_c   1.000
_cell.angle_alpha   90.00
_cell.angle_beta   90.00
_cell.angle_gamma   90.00
#
_symmetry.space_group_name_H-M   'P 1'
#
loop_
_entity.id
_entity.type
_entity.pdbx_description
1 polymer ?
#
loop_
_entity_poly.entity_id
_entity_poly.type
_entity_poly.pdbx_seq_one_letter_code
_entity_poly.pdbx_strand_id
1 'polypeptide(L)'
;KKLKKSITEEFSENEFYEFSSDLVISNATIEHVGGVLEQKKMIDNIIKLTKKIFIITTPNRFYPIELHTKIPLLHWFPKPIYRKILEIIGLSFYANEENLNLIGIRELKEMLNNQKITYEIKFIKLILFKSNIIIIGKRI
;
A
#
# COMPACT_ATOMS: atom_id res chain seq x y z
N LYS A 1 -18.27 3.05 -15.06
CA LYS A 1 -18.67 1.73 -14.55
C LYS A 1 -18.10 1.54 -13.15
N LYS A 2 -18.85 0.93 -12.21
CA LYS A 2 -18.42 0.74 -10.83
C LYS A 2 -18.44 -0.75 -10.49
N LEU A 3 -17.30 -1.27 -10.08
CA LEU A 3 -17.19 -2.63 -9.52
C LEU A 3 -17.36 -2.54 -7.99
N LYS A 4 -18.28 -3.31 -7.44
CA LYS A 4 -18.49 -3.46 -5.98
C LYS A 4 -17.76 -4.71 -5.49
N LYS A 5 -16.42 -4.62 -5.42
CA LYS A 5 -15.54 -5.71 -5.02
C LYS A 5 -14.29 -5.14 -4.37
N SER A 6 -13.72 -5.86 -3.40
CA SER A 6 -12.42 -5.47 -2.83
C SER A 6 -11.31 -5.68 -3.85
N ILE A 7 -10.33 -4.79 -3.86
CA ILE A 7 -9.14 -4.93 -4.73
C ILE A 7 -8.29 -6.15 -4.35
N THR A 8 -8.49 -6.72 -3.17
CA THR A 8 -7.79 -7.91 -2.67
C THR A 8 -8.49 -9.23 -2.98
N GLU A 9 -9.73 -9.16 -3.52
CA GLU A 9 -10.47 -10.36 -3.95
C GLU A 9 -9.93 -10.93 -5.28
N GLU A 10 -10.29 -12.17 -5.57
CA GLU A 10 -9.98 -12.79 -6.85
C GLU A 10 -10.88 -12.22 -7.95
N PHE A 11 -10.28 -11.79 -9.03
CA PHE A 11 -10.96 -11.30 -10.23
C PHE A 11 -11.01 -12.40 -11.28
N SER A 12 -12.16 -12.59 -11.92
CA SER A 12 -12.29 -13.43 -13.09
C SER A 12 -11.61 -12.77 -14.31
N GLU A 13 -11.30 -13.55 -15.33
CA GLU A 13 -10.76 -13.06 -16.61
C GLU A 13 -11.66 -11.98 -17.24
N ASN A 14 -12.98 -12.17 -17.15
CA ASN A 14 -13.96 -11.21 -17.68
C ASN A 14 -13.92 -9.89 -16.89
N GLU A 15 -13.79 -9.93 -15.56
CA GLU A 15 -13.65 -8.72 -14.74
C GLU A 15 -12.35 -7.98 -15.06
N PHE A 16 -11.22 -8.68 -15.21
CA PHE A 16 -9.98 -8.05 -15.64
C PHE A 16 -10.13 -7.39 -17.01
N TYR A 17 -10.76 -8.05 -17.97
CA TYR A 17 -10.98 -7.47 -19.30
C TYR A 17 -11.86 -6.22 -19.24
N GLU A 18 -12.98 -6.31 -18.51
CA GLU A 18 -13.99 -5.26 -18.41
C GLU A 18 -13.52 -4.01 -17.66
N PHE A 19 -12.73 -4.19 -16.58
CA PHE A 19 -12.30 -3.10 -15.71
C PHE A 19 -10.86 -2.65 -15.92
N SER A 20 -10.13 -3.28 -16.86
CA SER A 20 -8.78 -2.83 -17.18
C SER A 20 -8.79 -1.43 -17.81
N SER A 21 -7.79 -0.62 -17.42
CA SER A 21 -7.67 0.77 -17.83
C SER A 21 -6.25 1.12 -18.26
N ASP A 22 -6.12 2.15 -19.09
CA ASP A 22 -4.80 2.69 -19.48
C ASP A 22 -4.04 3.24 -18.27
N LEU A 23 -4.76 3.81 -17.31
CA LEU A 23 -4.21 4.32 -16.06
C LEU A 23 -4.99 3.76 -14.87
N VAL A 24 -4.28 3.13 -13.95
CA VAL A 24 -4.82 2.67 -12.65
C VAL A 24 -4.12 3.41 -11.53
N ILE A 25 -4.89 4.05 -10.65
CA ILE A 25 -4.35 4.81 -9.52
C ILE A 25 -4.90 4.22 -8.22
N SER A 26 -4.00 3.99 -7.27
CA SER A 26 -4.32 3.68 -5.88
C SER A 26 -3.62 4.68 -4.97
N ASN A 27 -4.40 5.45 -4.24
CA ASN A 27 -3.88 6.52 -3.39
C ASN A 27 -4.16 6.24 -1.92
N ALA A 28 -3.10 6.05 -1.12
CA ALA A 28 -3.18 5.83 0.32
C ALA A 28 -4.22 4.76 0.71
N THR A 29 -4.10 3.58 0.10
CA THR A 29 -5.06 2.47 0.28
C THR A 29 -4.37 1.19 0.75
N ILE A 30 -3.14 0.94 0.27
CA ILE A 30 -2.44 -0.33 0.51
C ILE A 30 -2.18 -0.60 2.00
N GLU A 31 -2.04 0.44 2.81
CA GLU A 31 -1.88 0.33 4.25
C GLU A 31 -3.16 -0.12 5.00
N HIS A 32 -4.32 -0.13 4.31
CA HIS A 32 -5.64 -0.44 4.87
C HIS A 32 -6.27 -1.73 4.33
N VAL A 33 -5.52 -2.52 3.56
CA VAL A 33 -6.08 -3.74 2.96
C VAL A 33 -5.76 -5.02 3.74
N GLY A 34 -5.11 -4.92 4.88
CA GLY A 34 -4.77 -6.07 5.72
C GLY A 34 -3.28 -6.41 5.74
N GLY A 35 -2.98 -7.69 5.86
CA GLY A 35 -1.63 -8.21 5.98
C GLY A 35 -0.79 -8.13 4.70
N VAL A 36 0.42 -8.66 4.78
CA VAL A 36 1.38 -8.68 3.65
C VAL A 36 0.81 -9.41 2.44
N LEU A 37 0.01 -10.47 2.66
CA LEU A 37 -0.60 -11.23 1.58
C LEU A 37 -1.67 -10.42 0.84
N GLU A 38 -2.52 -9.70 1.57
CA GLU A 38 -3.55 -8.83 1.02
C GLU A 38 -2.93 -7.64 0.28
N GLN A 39 -1.88 -7.04 0.84
CA GLN A 39 -1.11 -5.99 0.18
C GLN A 39 -0.50 -6.48 -1.14
N LYS A 40 0.06 -7.69 -1.16
CA LYS A 40 0.60 -8.32 -2.37
C LYS A 40 -0.50 -8.58 -3.41
N LYS A 41 -1.65 -9.16 -3.01
CA LYS A 41 -2.80 -9.38 -3.89
C LYS A 41 -3.30 -8.09 -4.51
N MET A 42 -3.39 -7.01 -3.72
CA MET A 42 -3.76 -5.70 -4.22
C MET A 42 -2.80 -5.22 -5.32
N ILE A 43 -1.48 -5.30 -5.10
CA ILE A 43 -0.48 -4.93 -6.10
C ILE A 43 -0.64 -5.76 -7.37
N ASP A 44 -0.78 -7.09 -7.23
CA ASP A 44 -0.94 -8.01 -8.37
C ASP A 44 -2.19 -7.67 -9.19
N ASN A 45 -3.31 -7.39 -8.52
CA ASN A 45 -4.55 -7.00 -9.18
C ASN A 45 -4.44 -5.62 -9.88
N ILE A 46 -3.80 -4.64 -9.24
CA ILE A 46 -3.51 -3.34 -9.87
C ILE A 46 -2.70 -3.52 -11.16
N ILE A 47 -1.64 -4.33 -11.11
CA ILE A 47 -0.80 -4.60 -12.28
C ILE A 47 -1.61 -5.29 -13.39
N LYS A 48 -2.45 -6.27 -13.05
CA LYS A 48 -3.31 -6.98 -14.02
C LYS A 48 -4.36 -6.08 -14.64
N LEU A 49 -4.96 -5.18 -13.87
CA LEU A 49 -5.95 -4.20 -14.34
C LEU A 49 -5.32 -3.08 -15.19
N THR A 50 -4.00 -2.93 -15.15
CA THR A 50 -3.30 -1.85 -15.86
C THR A 50 -2.96 -2.25 -17.29
N LYS A 51 -3.39 -1.43 -18.26
CA LYS A 51 -2.99 -1.56 -19.66
C LYS A 51 -1.66 -0.84 -19.96
N LYS A 52 -1.45 0.36 -19.41
CA LYS A 52 -0.26 1.19 -19.69
C LYS A 52 0.50 1.57 -18.41
N ILE A 53 -0.13 2.33 -17.53
CA ILE A 53 0.52 2.93 -16.36
C ILE A 53 -0.28 2.65 -15.10
N PHE A 54 0.40 2.30 -14.01
CA PHE A 54 -0.20 2.34 -12.68
C PHE A 54 0.57 3.30 -11.77
N ILE A 55 -0.15 3.86 -10.80
CA ILE A 55 0.40 4.71 -9.76
C ILE A 55 -0.13 4.20 -8.41
N ILE A 56 0.78 3.87 -7.50
CA ILE A 56 0.45 3.51 -6.13
C ILE A 56 1.12 4.51 -5.20
N THR A 57 0.34 5.13 -4.31
CA THR A 57 0.90 5.98 -3.26
C THR A 57 0.59 5.40 -1.89
N THR A 58 1.48 5.58 -0.93
CA THR A 58 1.30 5.17 0.46
C THR A 58 2.13 6.05 1.39
N PRO A 59 1.68 6.30 2.63
CA PRO A 59 2.53 6.89 3.64
C PRO A 59 3.80 6.06 3.86
N ASN A 60 4.94 6.74 3.98
CA ASN A 60 6.19 6.07 4.27
C ASN A 60 6.24 5.68 5.75
N ARG A 61 6.34 4.40 6.05
CA ARG A 61 6.47 3.89 7.42
C ARG A 61 7.57 4.59 8.22
N PHE A 62 8.62 5.06 7.57
CA PHE A 62 9.75 5.71 8.25
C PHE A 62 9.66 7.25 8.26
N TYR A 63 8.49 7.82 7.97
CA TYR A 63 8.23 9.23 8.25
C TYR A 63 8.11 9.44 9.76
N PRO A 64 8.72 10.49 10.37
CA PRO A 64 8.80 10.59 11.83
C PRO A 64 7.47 10.63 12.59
N ILE A 65 6.41 11.09 11.95
CA ILE A 65 5.07 11.17 12.55
C ILE A 65 4.14 10.23 11.79
N GLU A 66 3.56 9.25 12.48
CA GLU A 66 2.55 8.40 11.90
C GLU A 66 1.23 9.19 11.76
N LEU A 67 0.70 9.25 10.53
CA LEU A 67 -0.38 10.18 10.18
C LEU A 67 -1.75 9.80 10.78
N HIS A 68 -1.99 8.51 11.05
CA HIS A 68 -3.26 8.03 11.61
C HIS A 68 -3.32 8.17 13.13
N THR A 69 -2.26 7.75 13.82
CA THR A 69 -2.19 7.81 15.28
C THR A 69 -1.63 9.16 15.78
N LYS A 70 -0.96 9.90 14.91
CA LYS A 70 -0.23 11.15 15.20
C LYS A 70 0.89 11.01 16.26
N ILE A 71 1.31 9.78 16.54
CA ILE A 71 2.36 9.49 17.52
C ILE A 71 3.71 9.50 16.81
N PRO A 72 4.67 10.31 17.24
CA PRO A 72 5.99 10.33 16.64
C PRO A 72 6.79 9.08 16.98
N LEU A 73 7.52 8.55 15.99
CA LEU A 73 8.55 7.50 16.08
C LEU A 73 8.06 6.12 16.57
N LEU A 74 6.89 6.00 17.19
CA LEU A 74 6.40 4.74 17.75
C LEU A 74 6.29 3.61 16.70
N HIS A 75 5.86 3.94 15.49
CA HIS A 75 5.71 3.00 14.38
C HIS A 75 7.06 2.52 13.80
N TRP A 76 8.19 3.06 14.27
CA TRP A 76 9.53 2.58 13.90
C TRP A 76 9.91 1.30 14.65
N PHE A 77 9.27 1.03 15.79
CA PHE A 77 9.44 -0.25 16.47
C PHE A 77 8.97 -1.42 15.60
N PRO A 78 9.45 -2.66 15.86
CA PRO A 78 8.89 -3.85 15.22
C PRO A 78 7.36 -3.88 15.32
N LYS A 79 6.69 -4.28 14.22
CA LYS A 79 5.22 -4.25 14.14
C LYS A 79 4.50 -4.86 15.37
N PRO A 80 4.93 -6.03 15.93
CA PRO A 80 4.29 -6.58 17.12
C PRO A 80 4.37 -5.68 18.35
N ILE A 81 5.53 -5.05 18.58
CA ILE A 81 5.72 -4.12 19.71
C ILE A 81 4.88 -2.87 19.51
N TYR A 82 4.91 -2.28 18.32
CA TYR A 82 4.09 -1.11 17.97
C TYR A 82 2.61 -1.37 18.23
N ARG A 83 2.07 -2.49 17.74
CA ARG A 83 0.66 -2.88 17.92
C ARG A 83 0.31 -3.05 19.39
N LYS A 84 1.15 -3.76 20.16
CA LYS A 84 0.93 -3.97 21.60
C LYS A 84 0.87 -2.63 22.37
N ILE A 85 1.72 -1.68 22.02
CA ILE A 85 1.67 -0.34 22.64
C ILE A 85 0.37 0.37 22.28
N LEU A 86 -0.06 0.33 21.01
CA LEU A 86 -1.33 0.92 20.58
C LEU A 86 -2.54 0.34 21.33
N GLU A 87 -2.55 -0.97 21.60
CA GLU A 87 -3.60 -1.60 22.41
C GLU A 87 -3.61 -1.05 23.83
N ILE A 88 -2.43 -0.95 24.48
CA ILE A 88 -2.30 -0.46 25.86
C ILE A 88 -2.77 0.99 26.01
N ILE A 89 -2.52 1.84 24.99
CA ILE A 89 -2.91 3.27 25.03
C ILE A 89 -4.33 3.51 24.49
N GLY A 90 -5.12 2.45 24.24
CA GLY A 90 -6.50 2.56 23.80
C GLY A 90 -6.72 2.83 22.31
N LEU A 91 -5.69 2.66 21.47
CA LEU A 91 -5.76 2.80 20.03
C LEU A 91 -5.86 1.44 19.30
N SER A 92 -6.67 0.53 19.85
CA SER A 92 -6.82 -0.85 19.38
C SER A 92 -7.25 -0.95 17.92
N PHE A 93 -8.02 0.03 17.41
CA PHE A 93 -8.40 0.09 16.00
C PHE A 93 -7.15 0.07 15.08
N TYR A 94 -6.15 0.90 15.38
CA TYR A 94 -4.91 0.97 14.60
C TYR A 94 -3.89 -0.13 14.94
N ALA A 95 -4.09 -0.83 16.03
CA ALA A 95 -3.30 -2.00 16.39
C ALA A 95 -3.64 -3.21 15.51
N ASN A 96 -4.87 -3.27 14.96
CA ASN A 96 -5.29 -4.34 14.07
C ASN A 96 -4.66 -4.17 12.67
N GLU A 97 -4.05 -5.26 12.19
CA GLU A 97 -3.42 -5.32 10.86
C GLU A 97 -4.39 -5.05 9.72
N GLU A 98 -5.65 -5.46 9.87
CA GLU A 98 -6.70 -5.24 8.88
C GLU A 98 -7.03 -3.76 8.69
N ASN A 99 -6.81 -2.94 9.73
CA ASN A 99 -7.13 -1.51 9.70
C ASN A 99 -5.93 -0.64 9.35
N LEU A 100 -4.73 -1.03 9.81
CA LEU A 100 -3.49 -0.29 9.54
C LEU A 100 -2.28 -1.21 9.50
N ASN A 101 -1.68 -1.35 8.34
CA ASN A 101 -0.45 -2.08 8.13
C ASN A 101 0.54 -1.26 7.31
N LEU A 102 1.25 -0.36 8.00
CA LEU A 102 2.24 0.53 7.38
C LEU A 102 3.33 -0.26 6.66
N ILE A 103 3.69 0.22 5.48
CA ILE A 103 4.65 -0.43 4.59
C ILE A 103 5.86 0.47 4.32
N GLY A 104 7.04 -0.14 4.25
CA GLY A 104 8.27 0.54 3.88
C GLY A 104 8.69 0.23 2.43
N ILE A 105 9.68 0.99 1.96
CA ILE A 105 10.18 0.83 0.58
C ILE A 105 10.73 -0.57 0.30
N ARG A 106 11.35 -1.23 1.29
CA ARG A 106 11.90 -2.57 1.13
C ARG A 106 10.79 -3.58 0.88
N GLU A 107 9.76 -3.57 1.71
CA GLU A 107 8.59 -4.44 1.59
C GLU A 107 7.89 -4.21 0.23
N LEU A 108 7.72 -2.95 -0.20
CA LEU A 108 7.15 -2.63 -1.52
C LEU A 108 7.98 -3.19 -2.68
N LYS A 109 9.31 -3.05 -2.62
CA LYS A 109 10.20 -3.62 -3.63
C LYS A 109 10.11 -5.14 -3.70
N GLU A 110 10.04 -5.81 -2.55
CA GLU A 110 9.87 -7.27 -2.47
C GLU A 110 8.56 -7.72 -3.12
N MET A 111 7.47 -6.96 -2.92
CA MET A 111 6.18 -7.25 -3.56
C MET A 111 6.16 -7.01 -5.07
N LEU A 112 6.96 -6.06 -5.57
CA LEU A 112 7.08 -5.76 -6.99
C LEU A 112 8.07 -6.68 -7.73
N ASN A 113 8.96 -7.35 -6.99
CA ASN A 113 9.91 -8.29 -7.58
C ASN A 113 9.16 -9.44 -8.28
N ASN A 114 9.78 -9.94 -9.37
CA ASN A 114 9.25 -11.02 -10.20
C ASN A 114 7.96 -10.68 -10.99
N GLN A 115 7.56 -9.41 -11.04
CA GLN A 115 6.48 -8.95 -11.92
C GLN A 115 7.05 -8.53 -13.29
N LYS A 116 6.30 -8.78 -14.36
CA LYS A 116 6.64 -8.30 -15.71
C LYS A 116 6.29 -6.82 -15.86
N ILE A 117 7.04 -5.97 -15.17
CA ILE A 117 6.84 -4.52 -15.12
C ILE A 117 8.17 -3.78 -15.13
N THR A 118 8.14 -2.54 -15.58
CA THR A 118 9.16 -1.54 -15.24
C THR A 118 8.54 -0.54 -14.28
N TYR A 119 9.29 -0.09 -13.27
CA TYR A 119 8.79 0.90 -12.33
C TYR A 119 9.88 1.84 -11.83
N GLU A 120 9.46 3.02 -11.43
CA GLU A 120 10.28 3.98 -10.66
C GLU A 120 9.63 4.26 -9.31
N ILE A 121 10.45 4.60 -8.32
CA ILE A 121 9.98 5.00 -7.00
C ILE A 121 10.37 6.45 -6.77
N LYS A 122 9.37 7.28 -6.49
CA LYS A 122 9.51 8.68 -6.09
C LYS A 122 9.06 8.88 -4.66
N PHE A 123 9.43 10.01 -4.09
CA PHE A 123 9.05 10.39 -2.73
C PHE A 123 8.50 11.80 -2.72
N ILE A 124 7.41 11.97 -1.98
CA ILE A 124 7.03 13.31 -1.52
C ILE A 124 7.83 13.57 -0.24
N LYS A 125 8.40 14.76 -0.16
CA LYS A 125 9.08 15.24 1.05
C LYS A 125 8.19 16.25 1.76
N LEU A 126 8.05 16.09 3.05
CA LEU A 126 7.45 17.09 3.92
C LEU A 126 8.52 17.55 4.91
N ILE A 127 8.83 18.84 4.90
CA ILE A 127 9.98 19.42 5.58
C ILE A 127 11.27 18.76 5.07
N LEU A 128 11.95 17.95 5.88
CA LEU A 128 13.21 17.28 5.53
C LEU A 128 13.07 15.77 5.28
N PHE A 129 11.90 15.19 5.55
CA PHE A 129 11.68 13.75 5.54
C PHE A 129 10.80 13.31 4.37
N LYS A 130 11.04 12.08 3.90
CA LYS A 130 10.21 11.41 2.88
C LYS A 130 8.89 10.98 3.51
N SER A 131 7.81 11.73 3.28
CA SER A 131 6.50 11.48 3.89
C SER A 131 5.70 10.40 3.17
N ASN A 132 5.73 10.39 1.84
CA ASN A 132 5.01 9.42 1.03
C ASN A 132 5.93 8.77 0.00
N ILE A 133 5.62 7.52 -0.30
CA ILE A 133 6.22 6.74 -1.38
C ILE A 133 5.24 6.78 -2.56
N ILE A 134 5.76 7.01 -3.75
CA ILE A 134 5.02 6.94 -5.01
C ILE A 134 5.69 5.91 -5.90
N ILE A 135 4.94 4.92 -6.33
CA ILE A 135 5.37 3.94 -7.33
C ILE A 135 4.67 4.27 -8.63
N ILE A 136 5.43 4.47 -9.68
CA ILE A 136 4.91 4.65 -11.04
C ILE A 136 5.44 3.50 -11.86
N GLY A 137 4.56 2.65 -12.36
CA GLY A 137 4.96 1.47 -13.11
C GLY A 137 4.25 1.33 -14.44
N LYS A 138 4.87 0.56 -15.32
CA LYS A 138 4.35 0.18 -16.64
C LYS A 138 4.40 -1.33 -16.77
N ARG A 139 3.35 -1.90 -17.32
CA ARG A 139 3.34 -3.32 -17.71
C ARG A 139 4.18 -3.49 -18.99
N ILE A 140 5.04 -4.52 -19.01
CA ILE A 140 5.83 -4.90 -20.20
C ILE A 140 5.01 -5.85 -21.07
#